data_bd8f02ecafa9d81a114000e23a2aada6
#
_entry.id   bd8f02ecafa9d81a114000e23a2aada6
#
_cell.length_a   1.000
_cell.length_b   1.000
_cell.length_c   1.000
_cell.angle_alpha   90.00
_cell.angle_beta   90.00
_cell.angle_gamma   90.00
#
_symmetry.space_group_name_H-M   'P 1'
#
loop_
_entity.id
_entity.type
_entity.pdbx_description
1 polymer ?
#
loop_
_entity_poly.entity_id
_entity_poly.type
_entity_poly.pdbx_seq_one_letter_code
_entity_poly.pdbx_strand_id
1 'polypeptide(L)'
;MSKQTKNLTSTQDTSIDLDAEFQESNIQEVLDKLDRELVGLTPVKTRIRETAALLLVDRVRKRLGLSAGAPSLHMCFTGNPGTGKTTVALRMAEILHRLGYVREGHLVSVTRDDLVGQYIGHTAPKTKEVIKKAMGGVLFIDEAYYLYKPENERDYGAESIEILLQTMENNREDLVVILAGYKDRMDKFFHSNPGMRSRIAHHI
;
A
#
# COMPACT_ATOMS: atom_id res chain seq x y z
N MET A 1 38.40 9.97 51.29
CA MET A 1 36.97 10.20 50.96
C MET A 1 36.88 11.04 49.70
N SER A 2 36.83 10.41 48.53
CA SER A 2 36.69 11.08 47.25
C SER A 2 35.28 10.82 46.69
N LYS A 3 34.51 11.89 46.59
CA LYS A 3 33.18 11.89 45.96
C LYS A 3 33.35 11.85 44.43
N GLN A 4 33.02 10.76 43.81
CA GLN A 4 32.80 10.68 42.38
C GLN A 4 31.45 11.31 42.05
N THR A 5 31.50 12.46 41.41
CA THR A 5 30.34 13.12 40.80
C THR A 5 30.00 12.36 39.49
N LYS A 6 28.89 11.67 39.44
CA LYS A 6 28.33 11.10 38.21
C LYS A 6 27.92 12.24 37.28
N ASN A 7 28.60 12.35 36.16
CA ASN A 7 28.14 13.15 35.02
C ASN A 7 26.81 12.59 34.51
N LEU A 8 25.75 13.32 34.70
CA LEU A 8 24.47 13.16 34.00
C LEU A 8 24.73 13.50 32.55
N THR A 9 24.72 12.50 31.68
CA THR A 9 24.73 12.63 30.24
C THR A 9 23.56 13.52 29.81
N SER A 10 23.88 14.65 29.17
CA SER A 10 22.91 15.52 28.52
C SER A 10 22.11 14.73 27.49
N THR A 11 20.83 14.56 27.70
CA THR A 11 19.86 14.22 26.64
C THR A 11 19.97 15.33 25.58
N GLN A 12 20.60 15.01 24.46
CA GLN A 12 20.50 15.87 23.29
C GLN A 12 19.02 15.93 22.90
N ASP A 13 18.45 17.10 23.03
CA ASP A 13 17.09 17.41 22.59
C ASP A 13 17.12 17.34 21.05
N THR A 14 16.79 16.17 20.51
CA THR A 14 16.78 15.95 19.06
C THR A 14 15.42 16.43 18.55
N SER A 15 15.29 17.75 18.39
CA SER A 15 14.15 18.33 17.71
C SER A 15 14.28 18.06 16.21
N ILE A 16 13.25 17.44 15.61
CA ILE A 16 13.16 17.23 14.17
C ILE A 16 12.17 18.23 13.59
N ASP A 17 12.60 18.93 12.57
CA ASP A 17 11.75 19.84 11.81
C ASP A 17 10.96 19.05 10.77
N LEU A 18 9.66 18.88 10.99
CA LEU A 18 8.75 18.17 10.09
C LEU A 18 8.57 18.90 8.75
N ASP A 19 8.67 20.21 8.73
CA ASP A 19 8.57 21.00 7.50
C ASP A 19 9.83 20.76 6.63
N ALA A 20 11.00 20.69 7.22
CA ALA A 20 12.23 20.32 6.49
C ALA A 20 12.12 18.89 5.91
N GLU A 21 11.66 17.91 6.69
CA GLU A 21 11.45 16.54 6.22
C GLU A 21 10.42 16.45 5.08
N PHE A 22 9.36 17.27 5.16
CA PHE A 22 8.36 17.35 4.10
C PHE A 22 8.97 17.90 2.80
N GLN A 23 9.75 18.97 2.88
CA GLN A 23 10.45 19.57 1.73
C GLN A 23 11.47 18.60 1.10
N GLU A 24 12.28 17.94 1.92
CA GLU A 24 13.27 16.96 1.44
C GLU A 24 12.63 15.78 0.73
N SER A 25 11.44 15.35 1.15
CA SER A 25 10.74 14.23 0.54
C SER A 25 10.23 14.50 -0.89
N ASN A 26 10.10 15.79 -1.26
CA ASN A 26 9.51 16.25 -2.53
C ASN A 26 8.11 15.68 -2.82
N ILE A 27 7.36 15.24 -1.81
CA ILE A 27 5.99 14.71 -2.00
C ILE A 27 5.00 15.79 -2.46
N GLN A 28 5.27 17.06 -2.17
CA GLN A 28 4.44 18.18 -2.65
C GLN A 28 4.27 18.15 -4.17
N GLU A 29 5.34 17.88 -4.91
CA GLU A 29 5.27 17.77 -6.38
C GLU A 29 4.29 16.68 -6.83
N VAL A 30 4.25 15.53 -6.13
CA VAL A 30 3.34 14.43 -6.44
C VAL A 30 1.89 14.81 -6.11
N LEU A 31 1.68 15.51 -4.99
CA LEU A 31 0.36 16.02 -4.60
C LEU A 31 -0.15 17.06 -5.60
N ASP A 32 0.72 17.92 -6.12
CA ASP A 32 0.37 18.89 -7.16
C ASP A 32 0.05 18.21 -8.50
N LYS A 33 0.76 17.11 -8.84
CA LYS A 33 0.40 16.28 -10.00
C LYS A 33 -0.98 15.65 -9.82
N LEU A 34 -1.26 15.10 -8.65
CA LEU A 34 -2.56 14.53 -8.31
C LEU A 34 -3.68 15.56 -8.48
N ASP A 35 -3.45 16.80 -8.05
CA ASP A 35 -4.43 17.88 -8.16
C ASP A 35 -4.71 18.30 -9.61
N ARG A 36 -3.69 18.29 -10.46
CA ARG A 36 -3.83 18.61 -11.88
C ARG A 36 -4.50 17.51 -12.70
N GLU A 37 -4.19 16.26 -12.40
CA GLU A 37 -4.67 15.10 -13.16
C GLU A 37 -6.11 14.71 -12.82
N LEU A 38 -6.53 14.94 -11.59
CA LEU A 38 -7.87 14.58 -11.11
C LEU A 38 -8.68 15.85 -10.87
N VAL A 39 -9.70 16.06 -11.67
CA VAL A 39 -10.65 17.17 -11.47
C VAL A 39 -11.66 16.74 -10.40
N GLY A 40 -11.88 17.60 -9.40
CA GLY A 40 -12.75 17.27 -8.27
C GLY A 40 -12.11 16.26 -7.32
N LEU A 41 -12.86 15.24 -6.89
CA LEU A 41 -12.45 14.16 -5.99
C LEU A 41 -11.78 14.67 -4.68
N THR A 42 -12.26 15.80 -4.15
CA THR A 42 -11.71 16.41 -2.93
C THR A 42 -11.56 15.44 -1.76
N PRO A 43 -12.53 14.56 -1.45
CA PRO A 43 -12.37 13.59 -0.37
C PRO A 43 -11.20 12.62 -0.59
N VAL A 44 -11.01 12.14 -1.82
CA VAL A 44 -9.89 11.25 -2.19
C VAL A 44 -8.56 11.96 -2.02
N LYS A 45 -8.45 13.19 -2.54
CA LYS A 45 -7.23 14.02 -2.43
C LYS A 45 -6.88 14.31 -0.97
N THR A 46 -7.88 14.65 -0.16
CA THR A 46 -7.69 14.84 1.29
C THR A 46 -7.15 13.57 1.93
N ARG A 47 -7.76 12.41 1.64
CA ARG A 47 -7.33 11.14 2.20
C ARG A 47 -5.90 10.75 1.80
N ILE A 48 -5.50 11.04 0.56
CA ILE A 48 -4.11 10.82 0.10
C ILE A 48 -3.14 11.71 0.87
N ARG A 49 -3.47 13.00 1.08
CA ARG A 49 -2.63 13.93 1.86
C ARG A 49 -2.49 13.50 3.31
N GLU A 50 -3.59 13.10 3.94
CA GLU A 50 -3.58 12.56 5.31
C GLU A 50 -2.68 11.32 5.41
N THR A 51 -2.81 10.39 4.46
CA THR A 51 -1.97 9.18 4.42
C THR A 51 -0.50 9.55 4.23
N ALA A 52 -0.18 10.46 3.32
CA ALA A 52 1.19 10.93 3.10
C ALA A 52 1.79 11.58 4.37
N ALA A 53 1.00 12.41 5.07
CA ALA A 53 1.42 13.03 6.32
C ALA A 53 1.69 11.99 7.44
N LEU A 54 0.81 11.01 7.59
CA LEU A 54 1.00 9.91 8.55
C LEU A 54 2.27 9.12 8.26
N LEU A 55 2.54 8.81 6.99
CA LEU A 55 3.74 8.09 6.56
C LEU A 55 5.01 8.92 6.78
N LEU A 56 4.96 10.23 6.56
CA LEU A 56 6.09 11.12 6.86
C LEU A 56 6.42 11.08 8.36
N VAL A 57 5.42 11.20 9.22
CA VAL A 57 5.61 11.11 10.67
C VAL A 57 6.17 9.75 11.08
N ASP A 58 5.66 8.65 10.51
CA ASP A 58 6.18 7.30 10.80
C ASP A 58 7.65 7.16 10.36
N ARG A 59 8.04 7.70 9.20
CA ARG A 59 9.42 7.74 8.73
C ARG A 59 10.34 8.44 9.74
N VAL A 60 9.91 9.59 10.26
CA VAL A 60 10.65 10.36 11.28
C VAL A 60 10.77 9.55 12.58
N ARG A 61 9.68 8.92 13.03
CA ARG A 61 9.69 8.06 14.22
C ARG A 61 10.65 6.87 14.06
N LYS A 62 10.72 6.26 12.87
CA LYS A 62 11.68 5.19 12.57
C LYS A 62 13.13 5.66 12.72
N ARG A 63 13.47 6.85 12.19
CA ARG A 63 14.81 7.44 12.34
C ARG A 63 15.19 7.68 13.79
N LEU A 64 14.22 8.01 14.64
CA LEU A 64 14.43 8.20 16.10
C LEU A 64 14.45 6.88 16.90
N GLY A 65 14.28 5.73 16.25
CA GLY A 65 14.16 4.43 16.93
C GLY A 65 12.87 4.26 17.73
N LEU A 66 11.84 5.07 17.45
CA LEU A 66 10.54 5.08 18.15
C LEU A 66 9.47 4.25 17.44
N SER A 67 9.81 3.56 16.33
CA SER A 67 8.84 2.78 15.58
C SER A 67 8.66 1.39 16.18
N ALA A 68 7.40 0.95 16.30
CA ALA A 68 7.02 -0.36 16.83
C ALA A 68 6.92 -1.48 15.75
N GLY A 69 7.31 -1.19 14.50
CA GLY A 69 7.24 -2.13 13.36
C GLY A 69 6.84 -1.46 12.06
N ALA A 70 6.88 -2.21 10.96
CA ALA A 70 6.44 -1.71 9.67
C ALA A 70 4.91 -1.57 9.63
N PRO A 71 4.35 -0.40 9.26
CA PRO A 71 2.91 -0.25 9.11
C PRO A 71 2.40 -1.12 7.95
N SER A 72 1.16 -1.59 8.04
CA SER A 72 0.49 -2.17 6.88
C SER A 72 0.14 -1.05 5.90
N LEU A 73 0.63 -1.15 4.67
CA LEU A 73 0.44 -0.13 3.62
C LEU A 73 -0.51 -0.60 2.52
N HIS A 74 -1.06 -1.80 2.66
CA HIS A 74 -2.01 -2.31 1.66
C HIS A 74 -3.32 -1.53 1.72
N MET A 75 -3.90 -1.26 0.55
CA MET A 75 -5.02 -0.34 0.40
C MET A 75 -6.17 -0.95 -0.41
N CYS A 76 -7.36 -0.40 -0.22
CA CYS A 76 -8.52 -0.66 -1.06
C CYS A 76 -9.06 0.65 -1.63
N PHE A 77 -9.18 0.72 -2.96
CA PHE A 77 -9.76 1.86 -3.67
C PHE A 77 -11.14 1.49 -4.21
N THR A 78 -12.15 2.20 -3.74
CA THR A 78 -13.53 1.94 -4.15
C THR A 78 -14.09 3.09 -4.97
N GLY A 79 -14.78 2.77 -6.06
CA GLY A 79 -15.43 3.77 -6.91
C GLY A 79 -15.89 3.20 -8.25
N ASN A 80 -16.68 4.00 -8.96
CA ASN A 80 -17.19 3.66 -10.29
C ASN A 80 -16.06 3.58 -11.34
N PRO A 81 -16.30 2.99 -12.51
CA PRO A 81 -15.34 2.99 -13.61
C PRO A 81 -15.00 4.41 -14.02
N GLY A 82 -13.77 4.63 -14.46
CA GLY A 82 -13.33 5.95 -14.95
C GLY A 82 -13.15 7.02 -13.86
N THR A 83 -13.27 6.70 -12.57
CA THR A 83 -13.07 7.67 -11.46
C THR A 83 -11.60 7.93 -11.12
N GLY A 84 -10.65 7.40 -11.89
CA GLY A 84 -9.23 7.69 -11.70
C GLY A 84 -8.53 6.78 -10.68
N LYS A 85 -9.09 5.63 -10.29
CA LYS A 85 -8.47 4.71 -9.31
C LYS A 85 -7.02 4.34 -9.66
N THR A 86 -6.74 4.02 -10.93
CA THR A 86 -5.39 3.70 -11.40
C THR A 86 -4.45 4.91 -11.33
N THR A 87 -4.94 6.12 -11.66
CA THR A 87 -4.16 7.36 -11.53
C THR A 87 -3.79 7.64 -10.08
N VAL A 88 -4.75 7.48 -9.16
CA VAL A 88 -4.51 7.61 -7.71
C VAL A 88 -3.48 6.59 -7.25
N ALA A 89 -3.58 5.32 -7.70
CA ALA A 89 -2.64 4.27 -7.34
C ALA A 89 -1.21 4.59 -7.82
N LEU A 90 -1.07 5.14 -9.03
CA LEU A 90 0.22 5.58 -9.57
C LEU A 90 0.84 6.70 -8.71
N ARG A 91 0.04 7.71 -8.32
CA ARG A 91 0.54 8.80 -7.45
C ARG A 91 0.86 8.28 -6.04
N MET A 92 0.10 7.33 -5.52
CA MET A 92 0.42 6.69 -4.25
C MET A 92 1.74 5.90 -4.32
N ALA A 93 2.01 5.19 -5.41
CA ALA A 93 3.29 4.50 -5.61
C ALA A 93 4.47 5.48 -5.60
N GLU A 94 4.35 6.65 -6.25
CA GLU A 94 5.37 7.71 -6.20
C GLU A 94 5.56 8.25 -4.78
N ILE A 95 4.48 8.48 -4.01
CA ILE A 95 4.55 8.95 -2.61
C ILE A 95 5.27 7.92 -1.75
N LEU A 96 4.89 6.65 -1.84
CA LEU A 96 5.49 5.56 -1.08
C LEU A 96 6.99 5.41 -1.37
N HIS A 97 7.39 5.55 -2.63
CA HIS A 97 8.80 5.53 -3.03
C HIS A 97 9.57 6.72 -2.47
N ARG A 98 9.07 7.95 -2.61
CA ARG A 98 9.72 9.17 -2.10
C ARG A 98 9.87 9.16 -0.57
N LEU A 99 8.94 8.52 0.12
CA LEU A 99 9.01 8.31 1.56
C LEU A 99 9.85 7.09 1.99
N GLY A 100 10.33 6.28 1.03
CA GLY A 100 11.21 5.14 1.29
C GLY A 100 10.49 3.89 1.81
N TYR A 101 9.18 3.77 1.54
CA TYR A 101 8.38 2.57 1.90
C TYR A 101 8.42 1.47 0.83
N VAL A 102 8.75 1.81 -0.40
CA VAL A 102 9.05 0.88 -1.49
C VAL A 102 10.33 1.31 -2.19
N ARG A 103 11.10 0.37 -2.70
CA ARG A 103 12.40 0.64 -3.33
C ARG A 103 12.27 1.36 -4.66
N GLU A 104 11.20 1.07 -5.38
CA GLU A 104 10.90 1.59 -6.71
C GLU A 104 9.50 2.19 -6.72
N GLY A 105 9.28 3.24 -7.47
CA GLY A 105 7.97 3.90 -7.57
C GLY A 105 7.08 3.34 -8.68
N HIS A 106 7.35 2.11 -9.17
CA HIS A 106 6.60 1.52 -10.26
C HIS A 106 5.27 0.91 -9.79
N LEU A 107 4.31 0.86 -10.72
CA LEU A 107 3.00 0.27 -10.54
C LEU A 107 2.84 -0.89 -11.53
N VAL A 108 2.54 -2.08 -11.04
CA VAL A 108 2.10 -3.20 -11.87
C VAL A 108 0.58 -3.30 -11.76
N SER A 109 -0.11 -2.95 -12.84
CA SER A 109 -1.57 -2.98 -12.90
C SER A 109 -2.05 -4.25 -13.58
N VAL A 110 -2.91 -5.00 -12.91
CA VAL A 110 -3.40 -6.29 -13.36
C VAL A 110 -4.89 -6.47 -13.05
N THR A 111 -5.48 -7.45 -13.71
CA THR A 111 -6.83 -7.95 -13.46
C THR A 111 -6.78 -9.41 -13.01
N ARG A 112 -7.96 -10.01 -12.75
CA ARG A 112 -8.05 -11.44 -12.47
C ARG A 112 -7.35 -12.30 -13.53
N ASP A 113 -7.52 -11.97 -14.81
CA ASP A 113 -7.00 -12.78 -15.91
C ASP A 113 -5.48 -12.84 -15.96
N ASP A 114 -4.79 -11.87 -15.37
CA ASP A 114 -3.34 -11.84 -15.23
C ASP A 114 -2.84 -12.71 -14.06
N LEU A 115 -3.70 -12.99 -13.08
CA LEU A 115 -3.35 -13.72 -11.85
C LEU A 115 -3.80 -15.18 -11.88
N VAL A 116 -4.99 -15.45 -12.44
CA VAL A 116 -5.64 -16.77 -12.39
C VAL A 116 -5.40 -17.54 -13.67
N GLY A 117 -4.98 -18.78 -13.54
CA GLY A 117 -4.80 -19.71 -14.66
C GLY A 117 -6.12 -20.29 -15.17
N GLN A 118 -6.12 -20.76 -16.41
CA GLN A 118 -7.27 -21.42 -17.03
C GLN A 118 -7.34 -22.92 -16.72
N TYR A 119 -6.21 -23.52 -16.30
CA TYR A 119 -6.08 -24.95 -16.04
C TYR A 119 -5.49 -25.19 -14.65
N ILE A 120 -5.68 -26.39 -14.12
CA ILE A 120 -5.12 -26.86 -12.84
C ILE A 120 -3.59 -26.66 -12.86
N GLY A 121 -3.05 -26.08 -11.79
CA GLY A 121 -1.60 -25.85 -11.63
C GLY A 121 -1.04 -24.62 -12.34
N HIS A 122 -1.86 -23.87 -13.10
CA HIS A 122 -1.40 -22.67 -13.81
C HIS A 122 -1.52 -21.38 -12.97
N THR A 123 -2.36 -21.33 -11.94
CA THR A 123 -2.61 -20.14 -11.14
C THR A 123 -1.40 -19.76 -10.30
N ALA A 124 -0.82 -20.69 -9.57
CA ALA A 124 0.32 -20.37 -8.69
C ALA A 124 1.53 -19.80 -9.44
N PRO A 125 2.03 -20.40 -10.55
CA PRO A 125 3.13 -19.80 -11.32
C PRO A 125 2.79 -18.41 -11.84
N LYS A 126 1.58 -18.22 -12.37
CA LYS A 126 1.12 -16.96 -12.95
C LYS A 126 1.04 -15.85 -11.90
N THR A 127 0.41 -16.12 -10.76
CA THR A 127 0.33 -15.19 -9.63
C THR A 127 1.73 -14.81 -9.13
N LYS A 128 2.63 -15.79 -8.95
CA LYS A 128 4.00 -15.54 -8.48
C LYS A 128 4.82 -14.72 -9.47
N GLU A 129 4.63 -14.91 -10.78
CA GLU A 129 5.28 -14.09 -11.80
C GLU A 129 4.85 -12.62 -11.73
N VAL A 130 3.55 -12.35 -11.58
CA VAL A 130 3.02 -11.00 -11.39
C VAL A 130 3.56 -10.37 -10.12
N ILE A 131 3.54 -11.09 -9.01
CA ILE A 131 4.10 -10.62 -7.74
C ILE A 131 5.59 -10.27 -7.90
N LYS A 132 6.37 -11.13 -8.57
CA LYS A 132 7.79 -10.88 -8.82
C LYS A 132 8.03 -9.59 -9.60
N LYS A 133 7.17 -9.28 -10.59
CA LYS A 133 7.23 -8.02 -11.35
C LYS A 133 6.90 -6.79 -10.49
N ALA A 134 6.07 -6.95 -9.46
CA ALA A 134 5.63 -5.87 -8.58
C ALA A 134 6.54 -5.66 -7.35
N MET A 135 7.45 -6.59 -7.08
CA MET A 135 8.37 -6.47 -5.94
C MET A 135 9.20 -5.19 -6.02
N GLY A 136 9.34 -4.54 -4.90
CA GLY A 136 9.99 -3.21 -4.81
C GLY A 136 9.04 -2.05 -5.11
N GLY A 137 7.79 -2.31 -5.50
CA GLY A 137 6.81 -1.31 -5.91
C GLY A 137 5.39 -1.60 -5.44
N VAL A 138 4.44 -1.32 -6.30
CA VAL A 138 3.00 -1.45 -6.02
C VAL A 138 2.33 -2.40 -7.01
N LEU A 139 1.61 -3.39 -6.48
CA LEU A 139 0.71 -4.25 -7.23
C LEU A 139 -0.72 -3.69 -7.14
N PHE A 140 -1.25 -3.22 -8.25
CA PHE A 140 -2.63 -2.74 -8.36
C PHE A 140 -3.49 -3.81 -9.03
N ILE A 141 -4.49 -4.32 -8.32
CA ILE A 141 -5.43 -5.33 -8.82
C ILE A 141 -6.77 -4.67 -9.05
N ASP A 142 -7.11 -4.43 -10.32
CA ASP A 142 -8.40 -3.86 -10.67
C ASP A 142 -9.50 -4.93 -10.66
N GLU A 143 -10.72 -4.52 -10.28
CA GLU A 143 -11.87 -5.40 -10.15
C GLU A 143 -11.56 -6.64 -9.28
N ALA A 144 -10.83 -6.45 -8.17
CA ALA A 144 -10.26 -7.52 -7.33
C ALA A 144 -11.31 -8.53 -6.81
N TYR A 145 -12.57 -8.12 -6.70
CA TYR A 145 -13.65 -9.01 -6.30
C TYR A 145 -13.88 -10.18 -7.27
N TYR A 146 -13.42 -10.08 -8.52
CA TYR A 146 -13.47 -11.22 -9.45
C TYR A 146 -12.51 -12.35 -9.08
N LEU A 147 -11.54 -12.12 -8.19
CA LEU A 147 -10.68 -13.20 -7.68
C LEU A 147 -11.47 -14.24 -6.88
N TYR A 148 -12.66 -13.92 -6.40
CA TYR A 148 -13.49 -14.84 -5.65
C TYR A 148 -14.84 -15.06 -6.35
N LYS A 149 -15.10 -16.30 -6.79
CA LYS A 149 -16.32 -16.71 -7.46
C LYS A 149 -16.91 -17.92 -6.76
N PRO A 150 -17.71 -17.73 -5.70
CA PRO A 150 -18.24 -18.83 -4.88
C PRO A 150 -19.17 -19.77 -5.65
N GLU A 151 -19.79 -19.29 -6.74
CA GLU A 151 -20.69 -20.09 -7.55
C GLU A 151 -19.96 -21.14 -8.41
N ASN A 152 -18.64 -21.06 -8.53
CA ASN A 152 -17.83 -21.95 -9.36
C ASN A 152 -16.89 -22.80 -8.51
N GLU A 153 -17.29 -24.03 -8.21
CA GLU A 153 -16.45 -24.98 -7.44
C GLU A 153 -15.07 -25.29 -8.09
N ARG A 154 -14.93 -25.00 -9.38
CA ARG A 154 -13.67 -25.17 -10.13
C ARG A 154 -12.92 -23.84 -10.31
N ASP A 155 -13.22 -22.85 -9.47
CA ASP A 155 -12.56 -21.57 -9.55
C ASP A 155 -11.15 -21.58 -8.90
N TYR A 156 -10.15 -21.26 -9.69
CA TYR A 156 -8.75 -21.22 -9.22
C TYR A 156 -8.34 -19.88 -8.58
N GLY A 157 -9.27 -18.96 -8.41
CA GLY A 157 -9.00 -17.65 -7.81
C GLY A 157 -8.66 -17.74 -6.33
N ALA A 158 -9.19 -18.71 -5.60
CA ALA A 158 -8.85 -18.95 -4.20
C ALA A 158 -7.35 -19.19 -4.00
N GLU A 159 -6.70 -19.98 -4.88
CA GLU A 159 -5.26 -20.21 -4.85
C GLU A 159 -4.47 -18.89 -5.01
N SER A 160 -4.90 -18.01 -5.92
CA SER A 160 -4.29 -16.68 -6.08
C SER A 160 -4.46 -15.82 -4.83
N ILE A 161 -5.63 -15.83 -4.19
CA ILE A 161 -5.89 -15.11 -2.94
C ILE A 161 -4.97 -15.59 -1.83
N GLU A 162 -4.77 -16.90 -1.66
CA GLU A 162 -3.87 -17.45 -0.65
C GLU A 162 -2.41 -17.03 -0.86
N ILE A 163 -1.93 -17.06 -2.11
CA ILE A 163 -0.59 -16.62 -2.46
C ILE A 163 -0.41 -15.12 -2.18
N LEU A 164 -1.41 -14.30 -2.54
CA LEU A 164 -1.41 -12.87 -2.24
C LEU A 164 -1.37 -12.60 -0.73
N LEU A 165 -2.20 -13.30 0.07
CA LEU A 165 -2.22 -13.17 1.52
C LEU A 165 -0.87 -13.48 2.14
N GLN A 166 -0.23 -14.58 1.72
CA GLN A 166 1.09 -14.96 2.19
C GLN A 166 2.15 -13.91 1.80
N THR A 167 2.08 -13.42 0.57
CA THR A 167 3.04 -12.40 0.07
C THR A 167 2.87 -11.07 0.81
N MET A 168 1.64 -10.61 1.02
CA MET A 168 1.34 -9.38 1.76
C MET A 168 1.87 -9.43 3.21
N GLU A 169 1.90 -10.61 3.82
CA GLU A 169 2.44 -10.80 5.17
C GLU A 169 3.98 -10.82 5.16
N ASN A 170 4.57 -11.59 4.26
CA ASN A 170 6.01 -11.85 4.25
C ASN A 170 6.85 -10.72 3.63
N ASN A 171 6.26 -9.89 2.78
CA ASN A 171 6.96 -8.86 1.99
C ASN A 171 6.43 -7.44 2.26
N ARG A 172 5.97 -7.15 3.48
CA ARG A 172 5.39 -5.83 3.87
C ARG A 172 6.31 -4.65 3.59
N GLU A 173 7.62 -4.85 3.63
CA GLU A 173 8.61 -3.79 3.46
C GLU A 173 9.03 -3.59 2.01
N ASP A 174 8.56 -4.45 1.09
CA ASP A 174 9.02 -4.43 -0.30
C ASP A 174 7.87 -4.47 -1.32
N LEU A 175 6.64 -4.69 -0.88
CA LEU A 175 5.47 -4.75 -1.75
C LEU A 175 4.25 -4.12 -1.09
N VAL A 176 3.61 -3.21 -1.80
CA VAL A 176 2.29 -2.70 -1.44
C VAL A 176 1.26 -3.22 -2.43
N VAL A 177 0.16 -3.78 -1.91
CA VAL A 177 -0.97 -4.25 -2.72
C VAL A 177 -2.12 -3.26 -2.60
N ILE A 178 -2.64 -2.81 -3.73
CA ILE A 178 -3.84 -1.98 -3.83
C ILE A 178 -4.92 -2.79 -4.56
N LEU A 179 -6.00 -3.08 -3.84
CA LEU A 179 -7.19 -3.72 -4.41
C LEU A 179 -8.17 -2.64 -4.86
N ALA A 180 -8.70 -2.74 -6.07
CA ALA A 180 -9.66 -1.77 -6.57
C ALA A 180 -10.94 -2.43 -7.07
N GLY A 181 -12.06 -1.70 -7.00
CA GLY A 181 -13.33 -2.17 -7.52
C GLY A 181 -14.54 -1.35 -7.06
N TYR A 182 -15.73 -1.83 -7.39
CA TYR A 182 -16.98 -1.25 -6.92
C TYR A 182 -17.17 -1.50 -5.42
N LYS A 183 -17.58 -0.47 -4.69
CA LYS A 183 -17.73 -0.54 -3.23
C LYS A 183 -18.52 -1.76 -2.77
N ASP A 184 -19.75 -1.94 -3.27
CA ASP A 184 -20.63 -3.04 -2.81
C ASP A 184 -20.06 -4.43 -3.11
N ARG A 185 -19.32 -4.57 -4.21
CA ARG A 185 -18.66 -5.84 -4.59
C ARG A 185 -17.41 -6.08 -3.75
N MET A 186 -16.63 -5.04 -3.46
CA MET A 186 -15.48 -5.13 -2.56
C MET A 186 -15.90 -5.44 -1.12
N ASP A 187 -17.01 -4.87 -0.64
CA ASP A 187 -17.55 -5.18 0.69
C ASP A 187 -17.93 -6.68 0.79
N LYS A 188 -18.59 -7.24 -0.23
CA LYS A 188 -18.88 -8.68 -0.32
C LYS A 188 -17.61 -9.54 -0.39
N PHE A 189 -16.63 -9.12 -1.19
CA PHE A 189 -15.34 -9.79 -1.31
C PHE A 189 -14.62 -9.87 0.05
N PHE A 190 -14.55 -8.78 0.79
CA PHE A 190 -13.94 -8.75 2.12
C PHE A 190 -14.73 -9.54 3.17
N HIS A 191 -16.05 -9.59 3.04
CA HIS A 191 -16.87 -10.43 3.92
C HIS A 191 -16.54 -11.91 3.74
N SER A 192 -16.37 -12.34 2.50
CA SER A 192 -16.02 -13.72 2.15
C SER A 192 -14.54 -14.05 2.37
N ASN A 193 -13.66 -13.03 2.46
CA ASN A 193 -12.22 -13.19 2.60
C ASN A 193 -11.68 -12.34 3.77
N PRO A 194 -11.96 -12.73 5.04
CA PRO A 194 -11.57 -11.96 6.22
C PRO A 194 -10.05 -11.77 6.34
N GLY A 195 -9.25 -12.72 5.80
CA GLY A 195 -7.81 -12.59 5.73
C GLY A 195 -7.34 -11.41 4.87
N MET A 196 -8.04 -11.12 3.76
CA MET A 196 -7.78 -9.91 2.97
C MET A 196 -8.16 -8.65 3.73
N ARG A 197 -9.34 -8.65 4.36
CA ARG A 197 -9.82 -7.50 5.13
C ARG A 197 -8.85 -7.09 6.23
N SER A 198 -8.29 -8.04 6.96
CA SER A 198 -7.38 -7.77 8.09
C SER A 198 -6.05 -7.16 7.66
N ARG A 199 -5.64 -7.31 6.40
CA ARG A 199 -4.38 -6.78 5.85
C ARG A 199 -4.53 -5.42 5.18
N ILE A 200 -5.73 -5.02 4.82
CA ILE A 200 -6.01 -3.71 4.21
C ILE A 200 -6.18 -2.67 5.31
N ALA A 201 -5.21 -1.77 5.42
CA ALA A 201 -5.20 -0.72 6.44
C ALA A 201 -5.90 0.57 5.99
N HIS A 202 -5.94 0.83 4.69
CA HIS A 202 -6.45 2.09 4.14
C HIS A 202 -7.56 1.82 3.13
N HIS A 203 -8.72 2.46 3.34
CA HIS A 203 -9.86 2.46 2.42
C HIS A 203 -10.05 3.87 1.86
N ILE A 204 -10.06 4.00 0.55
CA ILE A 204 -10.13 5.28 -0.18
C ILE A 204 -11.24 5.21 -1.24
#